data_050f62002d95aa52a37aeab31ccd8237
#
_entry.id   050f62002d95aa52a37aeab31ccd8237
#
_cell.length_a   1.000
_cell.length_b   1.000
_cell.length_c   1.000
_cell.angle_alpha   90.00
_cell.angle_beta   90.00
_cell.angle_gamma   90.00
#
_symmetry.space_group_name_H-M   'P 1'
#
loop_
_entity.id
_entity.type
_entity.pdbx_description
1 polymer ?
#
loop_
_entity_poly.entity_id
_entity_poly.type
_entity_poly.pdbx_seq_one_letter_code
_entity_poly.pdbx_strand_id
1 'polypeptide(L)'
;MDVLQKWNRSIPDGNGTAAAVLFFLLFIFLKQFYLFPSGRMEAADVCLFASFFMLLCDCMRRRPERLLQLKTEGLFYVFLAFVVVINTYYGIRLGRGEFFKCTCFWIFNACAIWSFCYLAEYGGKAFLTGINRVVKVNIGVQLLIYLTGRGRIFREYWGAVRYQGIFNDPNQLAFFLFMMILLLYLYRCRFGDRSFPMFYVLVLPVIAASKSTGILLGVLIFTVLAVLHALYRVGCRNGASMKVWILGSAIGVVLFGLFLWWIWPAADFDVKTVDYNMLTRIQEKIWKVAHGGLLGLFLDRGMEKLVLYPQYLLYGAGEGGFDRFTLASQVNEIHCCLFSVMFCYGLIPTLCLLVWLGRKLRYADAAMACTVMGLLAESFFLVNYRQPMFWMILLYGSVVRMDGDGDRTSIPVAE
;
A
#
# COMPACT_ATOMS: atom_id res chain seq x y z
N MET A 1 -29.52 5.38 -14.27
CA MET A 1 -29.25 5.39 -15.72
C MET A 1 -28.40 6.57 -16.16
N ASP A 2 -28.55 7.76 -15.59
CA ASP A 2 -27.77 8.98 -15.95
C ASP A 2 -26.25 8.91 -15.70
N VAL A 3 -25.80 8.13 -14.75
CA VAL A 3 -24.36 8.04 -14.41
C VAL A 3 -23.57 7.29 -15.48
N LEU A 4 -24.13 6.21 -16.03
CA LEU A 4 -23.53 5.45 -17.12
C LEU A 4 -23.54 6.22 -18.43
N GLN A 5 -24.59 7.03 -18.69
CA GLN A 5 -24.66 7.87 -19.88
C GLN A 5 -23.68 9.07 -19.81
N LYS A 6 -23.47 9.65 -18.64
CA LYS A 6 -22.47 10.70 -18.43
C LYS A 6 -21.04 10.16 -18.56
N TRP A 7 -20.84 8.90 -18.16
CA TRP A 7 -19.58 8.15 -18.33
C TRP A 7 -19.27 7.90 -19.81
N ASN A 8 -20.27 7.52 -20.58
CA ASN A 8 -20.12 7.22 -22.02
C ASN A 8 -19.74 8.46 -22.86
N ARG A 9 -20.00 9.67 -22.37
CA ARG A 9 -19.63 10.92 -23.08
C ARG A 9 -18.22 11.42 -22.80
N SER A 10 -17.57 10.95 -21.71
CA SER A 10 -16.22 11.36 -21.33
C SER A 10 -15.13 10.34 -21.67
N ILE A 11 -15.52 9.13 -22.10
CA ILE A 11 -14.58 8.10 -22.55
C ILE A 11 -14.56 8.16 -24.08
N PRO A 12 -13.39 8.26 -24.74
CA PRO A 12 -13.32 8.22 -26.20
C PRO A 12 -14.04 6.97 -26.73
N ASP A 13 -14.90 7.15 -27.70
CA ASP A 13 -15.84 6.18 -28.28
C ASP A 13 -15.24 4.78 -28.46
N GLY A 14 -15.54 3.88 -27.56
CA GLY A 14 -15.19 2.46 -27.68
C GLY A 14 -15.73 1.64 -26.52
N ASN A 15 -16.67 0.74 -26.83
CA ASN A 15 -17.24 -0.22 -25.87
C ASN A 15 -16.16 -1.02 -25.10
N GLY A 16 -14.96 -1.19 -25.66
CA GLY A 16 -13.84 -1.91 -25.05
C GLY A 16 -13.22 -1.20 -23.84
N THR A 17 -13.05 0.12 -23.92
CA THR A 17 -12.44 0.89 -22.80
C THR A 17 -13.39 0.98 -21.61
N ALA A 18 -14.71 1.12 -21.84
CA ALA A 18 -15.71 1.11 -20.78
C ALA A 18 -15.75 -0.24 -20.04
N ALA A 19 -15.68 -1.35 -20.78
CA ALA A 19 -15.59 -2.69 -20.20
C ALA A 19 -14.29 -2.88 -19.38
N ALA A 20 -13.15 -2.41 -19.88
CA ALA A 20 -11.88 -2.47 -19.18
C ALA A 20 -11.93 -1.69 -17.85
N VAL A 21 -12.53 -0.49 -17.84
CA VAL A 21 -12.78 0.28 -16.61
C VAL A 21 -13.62 -0.51 -15.62
N LEU A 22 -14.72 -1.12 -16.09
CA LEU A 22 -15.61 -1.93 -15.25
C LEU A 22 -14.84 -3.10 -14.62
N PHE A 23 -14.06 -3.86 -15.41
CA PHE A 23 -13.26 -4.96 -14.91
C PHE A 23 -12.19 -4.49 -13.91
N PHE A 24 -11.58 -3.32 -14.13
CA PHE A 24 -10.63 -2.76 -13.16
C PHE A 24 -11.32 -2.36 -11.84
N LEU A 25 -12.49 -1.76 -11.89
CA LEU A 25 -13.27 -1.43 -10.70
C LEU A 25 -13.75 -2.70 -9.97
N LEU A 26 -14.16 -3.74 -10.72
CA LEU A 26 -14.48 -5.05 -10.17
C LEU A 26 -13.26 -5.71 -9.51
N PHE A 27 -12.06 -5.58 -10.09
CA PHE A 27 -10.82 -6.01 -9.44
C PHE A 27 -10.67 -5.38 -8.05
N ILE A 28 -10.79 -4.04 -7.93
CA ILE A 28 -10.67 -3.36 -6.63
C ILE A 28 -11.78 -3.81 -5.67
N PHE A 29 -12.99 -4.01 -6.16
CA PHE A 29 -14.12 -4.46 -5.34
C PHE A 29 -13.92 -5.88 -4.83
N LEU A 30 -13.57 -6.80 -5.72
CA LEU A 30 -13.43 -8.22 -5.40
C LEU A 30 -12.19 -8.54 -4.59
N LYS A 31 -11.18 -7.66 -4.55
CA LYS A 31 -9.93 -7.90 -3.81
C LYS A 31 -10.10 -8.07 -2.31
N GLN A 32 -11.26 -7.76 -1.77
CA GLN A 32 -11.63 -8.03 -0.38
C GLN A 32 -12.11 -9.46 -0.13
N PHE A 33 -12.47 -10.23 -1.18
CA PHE A 33 -13.04 -11.58 -1.05
C PHE A 33 -11.97 -12.63 -1.32
N TYR A 34 -11.46 -13.24 -0.26
CA TYR A 34 -10.51 -14.33 -0.33
C TYR A 34 -11.24 -15.67 -0.30
N LEU A 35 -11.45 -16.25 -1.49
CA LEU A 35 -12.11 -17.56 -1.66
C LEU A 35 -11.13 -18.73 -1.49
N PHE A 36 -9.85 -18.48 -1.77
CA PHE A 36 -8.78 -19.47 -1.72
C PHE A 36 -7.68 -19.07 -0.73
N PRO A 37 -6.85 -20.03 -0.29
CA PRO A 37 -5.66 -19.71 0.50
C PRO A 37 -4.73 -18.71 -0.22
N SER A 38 -4.08 -17.87 0.56
CA SER A 38 -3.18 -16.81 0.04
C SER A 38 -2.20 -17.34 -1.01
N GLY A 39 -2.11 -16.62 -2.12
CA GLY A 39 -1.22 -16.94 -3.24
C GLY A 39 -1.80 -17.85 -4.31
N ARG A 40 -3.10 -18.13 -4.28
CA ARG A 40 -3.84 -18.67 -5.43
C ARG A 40 -4.50 -17.52 -6.19
N MET A 41 -4.84 -17.79 -7.46
CA MET A 41 -5.56 -16.83 -8.30
C MET A 41 -7.00 -16.66 -7.78
N GLU A 42 -7.40 -15.42 -7.56
CA GLU A 42 -8.73 -15.04 -7.10
C GLU A 42 -9.56 -14.44 -8.25
N ALA A 43 -10.87 -14.33 -8.05
CA ALA A 43 -11.76 -13.68 -9.04
C ALA A 43 -11.33 -12.23 -9.36
N ALA A 44 -10.81 -11.53 -8.36
CA ALA A 44 -10.23 -10.20 -8.55
C ALA A 44 -9.08 -10.20 -9.57
N ASP A 45 -8.21 -11.21 -9.49
CA ASP A 45 -7.04 -11.31 -10.37
C ASP A 45 -7.44 -11.56 -11.82
N VAL A 46 -8.50 -12.36 -12.05
CA VAL A 46 -9.08 -12.57 -13.38
C VAL A 46 -9.63 -11.25 -13.94
N CYS A 47 -10.32 -10.45 -13.12
CA CYS A 47 -10.82 -9.14 -13.53
C CYS A 47 -9.70 -8.19 -13.93
N LEU A 48 -8.57 -8.18 -13.18
CA LEU A 48 -7.42 -7.34 -13.55
C LEU A 48 -6.81 -7.77 -14.88
N PHE A 49 -6.61 -9.06 -15.11
CA PHE A 49 -6.10 -9.56 -16.38
C PHE A 49 -7.05 -9.25 -17.55
N ALA A 50 -8.37 -9.41 -17.36
CA ALA A 50 -9.36 -9.05 -18.37
C ALA A 50 -9.27 -7.55 -18.72
N SER A 51 -9.19 -6.68 -17.69
CA SER A 51 -8.98 -5.25 -17.90
C SER A 51 -7.69 -4.97 -18.67
N PHE A 52 -6.56 -5.55 -18.22
CA PHE A 52 -5.26 -5.36 -18.85
C PHE A 52 -5.26 -5.77 -20.33
N PHE A 53 -5.76 -6.97 -20.68
CA PHE A 53 -5.78 -7.44 -22.06
C PHE A 53 -6.72 -6.61 -22.95
N MET A 54 -7.87 -6.17 -22.43
CA MET A 54 -8.76 -5.26 -23.17
C MET A 54 -8.07 -3.94 -23.48
N LEU A 55 -7.38 -3.35 -22.50
CA LEU A 55 -6.64 -2.11 -22.69
C LEU A 55 -5.44 -2.28 -23.62
N LEU A 56 -4.75 -3.41 -23.54
CA LEU A 56 -3.64 -3.73 -24.44
C LEU A 56 -4.13 -3.83 -25.90
N CYS A 57 -5.24 -4.54 -26.13
CA CYS A 57 -5.84 -4.63 -27.45
C CYS A 57 -6.32 -3.26 -27.98
N ASP A 58 -6.93 -2.44 -27.12
CA ASP A 58 -7.36 -1.09 -27.49
C ASP A 58 -6.15 -0.19 -27.83
N CYS A 59 -5.09 -0.25 -27.01
CA CYS A 59 -3.85 0.46 -27.22
C CYS A 59 -3.18 0.06 -28.56
N MET A 60 -3.05 -1.23 -28.83
CA MET A 60 -2.45 -1.72 -30.09
C MET A 60 -3.23 -1.28 -31.32
N ARG A 61 -4.57 -1.23 -31.24
CA ARG A 61 -5.44 -0.85 -32.37
C ARG A 61 -5.46 0.65 -32.64
N ARG A 62 -5.49 1.46 -31.60
CA ARG A 62 -5.77 2.90 -31.71
C ARG A 62 -4.54 3.78 -31.54
N ARG A 63 -3.56 3.36 -30.77
CA ARG A 63 -2.44 4.20 -30.31
C ARG A 63 -1.16 3.40 -30.08
N PRO A 64 -0.63 2.70 -31.11
CA PRO A 64 0.56 1.87 -30.95
C PRO A 64 1.78 2.65 -30.45
N GLU A 65 1.87 3.97 -30.73
CA GLU A 65 2.92 4.85 -30.22
C GLU A 65 2.92 4.95 -28.69
N ARG A 66 1.81 4.67 -28.02
CA ARG A 66 1.68 4.71 -26.56
C ARG A 66 2.12 3.42 -25.86
N LEU A 67 2.23 2.32 -26.57
CA LEU A 67 3.03 1.20 -26.09
C LEU A 67 4.49 1.63 -25.81
N LEU A 68 4.96 2.70 -26.48
CA LEU A 68 6.27 3.33 -26.25
C LEU A 68 6.33 4.24 -25.01
N GLN A 69 5.22 4.56 -24.33
CA GLN A 69 5.25 5.13 -22.96
C GLN A 69 5.90 4.17 -21.97
N LEU A 70 6.08 2.91 -22.34
CA LEU A 70 7.04 1.99 -21.75
C LEU A 70 8.45 2.61 -21.56
N LYS A 71 8.85 3.62 -22.34
CA LYS A 71 10.12 4.32 -22.14
C LYS A 71 10.23 5.01 -20.79
N THR A 72 9.14 5.55 -20.24
CA THR A 72 9.15 6.19 -18.92
C THR A 72 9.23 5.17 -17.78
N GLU A 73 8.89 3.92 -18.05
CA GLU A 73 8.90 2.80 -17.10
C GLU A 73 10.12 1.89 -17.27
N GLY A 74 11.07 2.25 -18.11
CA GLY A 74 12.22 1.41 -18.49
C GLY A 74 12.96 0.83 -17.29
N LEU A 75 13.22 1.61 -16.24
CA LEU A 75 13.91 1.11 -15.03
C LEU A 75 13.07 0.07 -14.26
N PHE A 76 11.75 0.20 -14.25
CA PHE A 76 10.86 -0.80 -13.66
C PHE A 76 10.90 -2.11 -14.45
N TYR A 77 10.92 -2.05 -15.78
CA TYR A 77 11.05 -3.26 -16.61
C TYR A 77 12.42 -3.90 -16.51
N VAL A 78 13.49 -3.10 -16.36
CA VAL A 78 14.84 -3.65 -16.06
C VAL A 78 14.79 -4.40 -14.73
N PHE A 79 14.21 -3.80 -13.67
CA PHE A 79 14.00 -4.49 -12.41
C PHE A 79 13.21 -5.79 -12.58
N LEU A 80 12.10 -5.75 -13.32
CA LEU A 80 11.26 -6.93 -13.57
C LEU A 80 12.02 -8.03 -14.33
N ALA A 81 12.86 -7.67 -15.29
CA ALA A 81 13.71 -8.64 -15.99
C ALA A 81 14.67 -9.35 -15.03
N PHE A 82 15.29 -8.61 -14.09
CA PHE A 82 16.10 -9.23 -13.03
C PHE A 82 15.28 -10.15 -12.14
N VAL A 83 14.07 -9.75 -11.74
CA VAL A 83 13.15 -10.61 -10.96
C VAL A 83 12.90 -11.93 -11.68
N VAL A 84 12.58 -11.89 -12.98
CA VAL A 84 12.33 -13.08 -13.81
C VAL A 84 13.57 -13.96 -13.86
N VAL A 85 14.73 -13.39 -14.17
CA VAL A 85 16.00 -14.14 -14.32
C VAL A 85 16.39 -14.79 -12.99
N ILE A 86 16.41 -14.04 -11.89
CA ILE A 86 16.88 -14.52 -10.60
C ILE A 86 15.93 -15.61 -10.05
N ASN A 87 14.61 -15.36 -10.09
CA ASN A 87 13.64 -16.34 -9.61
C ASN A 87 13.63 -17.60 -10.49
N THR A 88 13.77 -17.46 -11.81
CA THR A 88 13.85 -18.63 -12.71
C THR A 88 15.10 -19.46 -12.41
N TYR A 89 16.26 -18.80 -12.24
CA TYR A 89 17.50 -19.47 -11.87
C TYR A 89 17.34 -20.31 -10.59
N TYR A 90 16.84 -19.70 -9.51
CA TYR A 90 16.66 -20.43 -8.25
C TYR A 90 15.51 -21.45 -8.32
N GLY A 91 14.42 -21.15 -9.03
CA GLY A 91 13.32 -22.07 -9.24
C GLY A 91 13.76 -23.37 -9.90
N ILE A 92 14.57 -23.27 -10.95
CA ILE A 92 15.16 -24.44 -11.65
C ILE A 92 16.21 -25.13 -10.77
N ARG A 93 17.18 -24.38 -10.23
CA ARG A 93 18.29 -24.94 -9.44
C ARG A 93 17.82 -25.69 -8.20
N LEU A 94 16.77 -25.22 -7.53
CA LEU A 94 16.25 -25.76 -6.29
C LEU A 94 15.03 -26.67 -6.50
N GLY A 95 14.48 -26.74 -7.71
CA GLY A 95 13.27 -27.51 -8.01
C GLY A 95 12.03 -27.01 -7.29
N ARG A 96 11.91 -25.69 -7.00
CA ARG A 96 10.85 -25.13 -6.17
C ARG A 96 9.97 -24.13 -6.95
N GLY A 97 8.66 -24.42 -6.99
CA GLY A 97 7.67 -23.58 -7.68
C GLY A 97 7.40 -22.22 -7.03
N GLU A 98 7.79 -22.02 -5.76
CA GLU A 98 7.57 -20.76 -5.03
C GLU A 98 8.20 -19.54 -5.71
N PHE A 99 9.37 -19.71 -6.33
CA PHE A 99 10.06 -18.64 -7.05
C PHE A 99 9.26 -18.17 -8.27
N PHE A 100 8.67 -19.12 -9.01
CA PHE A 100 7.82 -18.77 -10.16
C PHE A 100 6.53 -18.07 -9.72
N LYS A 101 5.96 -18.48 -8.59
CA LYS A 101 4.81 -17.81 -7.98
C LYS A 101 5.12 -16.35 -7.63
N CYS A 102 6.27 -16.08 -7.03
CA CYS A 102 6.70 -14.71 -6.72
C CYS A 102 6.94 -13.88 -7.99
N THR A 103 7.48 -14.49 -9.05
CA THR A 103 7.57 -13.85 -10.37
C THR A 103 6.20 -13.47 -10.91
N CYS A 104 5.20 -14.36 -10.78
CA CYS A 104 3.82 -14.05 -11.19
C CYS A 104 3.24 -12.86 -10.43
N PHE A 105 3.52 -12.69 -9.13
CA PHE A 105 3.10 -11.51 -8.38
C PHE A 105 3.67 -10.21 -8.94
N TRP A 106 4.93 -10.20 -9.35
CA TRP A 106 5.56 -9.02 -9.95
C TRP A 106 4.99 -8.71 -11.34
N ILE A 107 4.75 -9.73 -12.17
CA ILE A 107 4.08 -9.56 -13.47
C ILE A 107 2.67 -9.02 -13.27
N PHE A 108 1.94 -9.55 -12.28
CA PHE A 108 0.61 -9.09 -11.92
C PHE A 108 0.60 -7.62 -11.48
N ASN A 109 1.57 -7.22 -10.64
CA ASN A 109 1.77 -5.82 -10.28
C ASN A 109 2.06 -4.95 -11.50
N ALA A 110 2.89 -5.42 -12.45
CA ALA A 110 3.17 -4.69 -13.68
C ALA A 110 1.91 -4.46 -14.51
N CYS A 111 1.05 -5.48 -14.64
CA CYS A 111 -0.25 -5.35 -15.31
C CYS A 111 -1.16 -4.33 -14.60
N ALA A 112 -1.19 -4.34 -13.26
CA ALA A 112 -1.98 -3.40 -12.48
C ALA A 112 -1.47 -1.96 -12.59
N ILE A 113 -0.16 -1.75 -12.50
CA ILE A 113 0.51 -0.46 -12.66
C ILE A 113 0.16 0.13 -14.03
N TRP A 114 0.38 -0.64 -15.09
CA TRP A 114 0.12 -0.18 -16.45
C TRP A 114 -1.36 0.15 -16.67
N SER A 115 -2.28 -0.75 -16.25
CA SER A 115 -3.72 -0.54 -16.38
C SER A 115 -4.19 0.69 -15.61
N PHE A 116 -3.70 0.88 -14.37
CA PHE A 116 -4.03 2.03 -13.55
C PHE A 116 -3.57 3.34 -14.19
N CYS A 117 -2.30 3.41 -14.61
CA CYS A 117 -1.76 4.61 -15.26
C CYS A 117 -2.51 4.93 -16.55
N TYR A 118 -2.76 3.92 -17.39
CA TYR A 118 -3.50 4.09 -18.63
C TYR A 118 -4.93 4.61 -18.39
N LEU A 119 -5.68 3.94 -17.50
CA LEU A 119 -7.06 4.32 -17.20
C LEU A 119 -7.16 5.69 -16.52
N ALA A 120 -6.20 6.05 -15.68
CA ALA A 120 -6.23 7.34 -15.03
C ALA A 120 -5.85 8.47 -15.99
N GLU A 121 -4.94 8.25 -16.95
CA GLU A 121 -4.62 9.22 -17.99
C GLU A 121 -5.82 9.49 -18.92
N TYR A 122 -6.54 8.43 -19.32
CA TYR A 122 -7.66 8.56 -20.26
C TYR A 122 -9.01 8.82 -19.61
N GLY A 123 -9.28 8.19 -18.48
CA GLY A 123 -10.54 8.33 -17.75
C GLY A 123 -10.54 9.50 -16.76
N GLY A 124 -9.38 10.07 -16.48
CA GLY A 124 -9.20 11.25 -15.64
C GLY A 124 -10.02 11.21 -14.35
N LYS A 125 -10.69 12.34 -14.06
CA LYS A 125 -11.55 12.49 -12.87
C LYS A 125 -12.68 11.44 -12.81
N ALA A 126 -13.24 11.02 -13.95
CA ALA A 126 -14.36 10.09 -13.97
C ALA A 126 -13.93 8.71 -13.45
N PHE A 127 -12.79 8.19 -13.93
CA PHE A 127 -12.21 6.94 -13.45
C PHE A 127 -11.84 6.99 -11.97
N LEU A 128 -11.17 8.05 -11.52
CA LEU A 128 -10.80 8.23 -10.11
C LEU A 128 -12.04 8.35 -9.20
N THR A 129 -13.14 8.97 -9.70
CA THR A 129 -14.43 8.99 -9.00
C THR A 129 -15.03 7.58 -8.90
N GLY A 130 -14.89 6.77 -9.95
CA GLY A 130 -15.26 5.35 -9.91
C GLY A 130 -14.51 4.59 -8.82
N ILE A 131 -13.20 4.74 -8.75
CA ILE A 131 -12.38 4.15 -7.68
C ILE A 131 -12.86 4.62 -6.30
N ASN A 132 -13.06 5.93 -6.11
CA ASN A 132 -13.52 6.49 -4.85
C ASN A 132 -14.88 5.90 -4.39
N ARG A 133 -15.81 5.65 -5.32
CA ARG A 133 -17.10 4.99 -5.01
C ARG A 133 -16.90 3.54 -4.60
N VAL A 134 -16.10 2.78 -5.34
CA VAL A 134 -15.81 1.38 -5.01
C VAL A 134 -15.12 1.26 -3.66
N VAL A 135 -14.18 2.15 -3.35
CA VAL A 135 -13.51 2.22 -2.04
C VAL A 135 -14.51 2.42 -0.90
N LYS A 136 -15.49 3.33 -1.06
CA LYS A 136 -16.55 3.55 -0.08
C LYS A 136 -17.44 2.31 0.11
N VAL A 137 -17.78 1.64 -0.99
CA VAL A 137 -18.55 0.38 -0.95
C VAL A 137 -17.75 -0.70 -0.23
N ASN A 138 -16.46 -0.85 -0.51
CA ASN A 138 -15.59 -1.82 0.15
C ASN A 138 -15.53 -1.59 1.67
N ILE A 139 -15.37 -0.35 2.11
CA ILE A 139 -15.42 0.00 3.53
C ILE A 139 -16.78 -0.37 4.12
N GLY A 140 -17.87 -0.03 3.44
CA GLY A 140 -19.23 -0.36 3.88
C GLY A 140 -19.45 -1.87 4.04
N VAL A 141 -18.94 -2.68 3.10
CA VAL A 141 -19.01 -4.15 3.17
C VAL A 141 -18.23 -4.68 4.38
N GLN A 142 -17.00 -4.20 4.61
CA GLN A 142 -16.19 -4.66 5.76
C GLN A 142 -16.79 -4.23 7.09
N LEU A 143 -17.37 -3.03 7.18
CA LEU A 143 -18.12 -2.58 8.35
C LEU A 143 -19.34 -3.45 8.62
N LEU A 144 -20.12 -3.78 7.60
CA LEU A 144 -21.30 -4.64 7.72
C LEU A 144 -20.91 -6.02 8.25
N ILE A 145 -19.84 -6.62 7.71
CA ILE A 145 -19.34 -7.92 8.17
C ILE A 145 -18.86 -7.84 9.62
N TYR A 146 -18.18 -6.75 10.00
CA TYR A 146 -17.71 -6.53 11.37
C TYR A 146 -18.88 -6.37 12.35
N LEU A 147 -19.84 -5.50 12.04
CA LEU A 147 -20.99 -5.20 12.90
C LEU A 147 -21.95 -6.39 13.06
N THR A 148 -22.08 -7.23 12.03
CA THR A 148 -22.91 -8.45 12.09
C THR A 148 -22.22 -9.62 12.80
N GLY A 149 -20.94 -9.48 13.18
CA GLY A 149 -20.18 -10.54 13.83
C GLY A 149 -19.88 -11.75 12.93
N ARG A 150 -20.10 -11.64 11.60
CA ARG A 150 -19.89 -12.74 10.65
C ARG A 150 -18.47 -12.89 10.15
N GLY A 151 -17.56 -12.00 10.56
CA GLY A 151 -16.16 -12.07 10.20
C GLY A 151 -15.42 -13.20 10.91
N ARG A 152 -14.46 -13.80 10.22
CA ARG A 152 -13.58 -14.82 10.79
C ARG A 152 -12.66 -14.22 11.83
N ILE A 153 -12.25 -15.08 12.78
CA ILE A 153 -11.33 -14.76 13.88
C ILE A 153 -10.08 -15.62 13.70
N PHE A 154 -8.92 -15.01 13.76
CA PHE A 154 -7.64 -15.68 13.80
C PHE A 154 -7.20 -15.86 15.26
N ARG A 155 -6.81 -17.08 15.62
CA ARG A 155 -6.25 -17.39 16.94
C ARG A 155 -4.76 -17.69 16.80
N GLU A 156 -3.95 -16.86 17.44
CA GLU A 156 -2.51 -17.13 17.55
C GLU A 156 -2.26 -18.35 18.43
N TYR A 157 -1.13 -19.04 18.24
CA TYR A 157 -0.81 -20.25 19.01
C TYR A 157 -0.70 -20.01 20.53
N TRP A 158 -0.43 -18.77 20.94
CA TRP A 158 -0.39 -18.36 22.36
C TRP A 158 -1.74 -17.84 22.89
N GLY A 159 -2.84 -18.05 22.17
CA GLY A 159 -4.20 -17.72 22.61
C GLY A 159 -4.73 -16.36 22.21
N ALA A 160 -3.91 -15.47 21.66
CA ALA A 160 -4.36 -14.15 21.24
C ALA A 160 -5.39 -14.23 20.10
N VAL A 161 -6.47 -13.45 20.25
CA VAL A 161 -7.58 -13.38 19.30
C VAL A 161 -7.46 -12.11 18.46
N ARG A 162 -7.52 -12.25 17.12
CA ARG A 162 -7.42 -11.18 16.15
C ARG A 162 -8.55 -11.27 15.13
N TYR A 163 -9.17 -10.15 14.78
CA TYR A 163 -10.19 -10.12 13.75
C TYR A 163 -9.56 -10.10 12.36
N GLN A 164 -10.01 -10.99 11.46
CA GLN A 164 -9.54 -11.08 10.07
C GLN A 164 -10.65 -10.85 9.03
N GLY A 165 -11.91 -10.71 9.45
CA GLY A 165 -13.02 -10.52 8.53
C GLY A 165 -13.18 -11.70 7.55
N ILE A 166 -13.16 -11.41 6.27
CA ILE A 166 -13.21 -12.41 5.18
C ILE A 166 -11.84 -12.65 4.54
N PHE A 167 -10.78 -12.05 5.10
CA PHE A 167 -9.40 -12.24 4.64
C PHE A 167 -8.78 -13.51 5.22
N ASN A 168 -7.66 -13.93 4.67
CA ASN A 168 -6.91 -15.08 5.18
C ASN A 168 -6.01 -14.76 6.37
N ASP A 169 -5.71 -13.48 6.58
CA ASP A 169 -4.82 -12.98 7.63
C ASP A 169 -5.28 -11.61 8.14
N PRO A 170 -5.20 -11.32 9.46
CA PRO A 170 -5.57 -10.03 10.03
C PRO A 170 -4.77 -8.85 9.47
N ASN A 171 -3.49 -9.05 9.10
CA ASN A 171 -2.67 -8.00 8.52
C ASN A 171 -3.15 -7.65 7.10
N GLN A 172 -3.64 -8.64 6.34
CA GLN A 172 -4.21 -8.40 5.00
C GLN A 172 -5.47 -7.54 5.07
N LEU A 173 -6.38 -7.82 6.02
CA LEU A 173 -7.56 -6.98 6.27
C LEU A 173 -7.16 -5.55 6.62
N ALA A 174 -6.27 -5.39 7.61
CA ALA A 174 -5.83 -4.09 8.06
C ALA A 174 -5.13 -3.30 6.94
N PHE A 175 -4.25 -3.95 6.18
CA PHE A 175 -3.60 -3.37 5.01
C PHE A 175 -4.61 -2.91 3.96
N PHE A 176 -5.55 -3.77 3.60
CA PHE A 176 -6.60 -3.43 2.64
C PHE A 176 -7.37 -2.18 3.06
N LEU A 177 -7.83 -2.13 4.31
CA LEU A 177 -8.55 -0.98 4.85
C LEU A 177 -7.70 0.29 4.91
N PHE A 178 -6.42 0.15 5.25
CA PHE A 178 -5.48 1.28 5.21
C PHE A 178 -5.32 1.82 3.79
N MET A 179 -5.18 0.95 2.77
CA MET A 179 -5.14 1.38 1.36
C MET A 179 -6.43 2.12 0.96
N MET A 180 -7.60 1.67 1.43
CA MET A 180 -8.87 2.37 1.19
C MET A 180 -8.86 3.79 1.80
N ILE A 181 -8.35 3.95 3.02
CA ILE A 181 -8.19 5.26 3.68
C ILE A 181 -7.29 6.18 2.85
N LEU A 182 -6.13 5.68 2.42
CA LEU A 182 -5.16 6.47 1.66
C LEU A 182 -5.74 6.94 0.32
N LEU A 183 -6.45 6.08 -0.40
CA LEU A 183 -7.13 6.44 -1.65
C LEU A 183 -8.23 7.50 -1.44
N LEU A 184 -9.05 7.37 -0.39
CA LEU A 184 -10.05 8.37 -0.04
C LEU A 184 -9.43 9.73 0.31
N TYR A 185 -8.31 9.72 1.04
CA TYR A 185 -7.61 10.93 1.40
C TYR A 185 -7.04 11.66 0.18
N LEU A 186 -6.36 10.93 -0.71
CA LEU A 186 -5.81 11.49 -1.94
C LEU A 186 -6.93 12.06 -2.83
N TYR A 187 -8.04 11.33 -2.96
CA TYR A 187 -9.21 11.81 -3.70
C TYR A 187 -9.82 13.07 -3.07
N ARG A 188 -9.97 13.10 -1.73
CA ARG A 188 -10.42 14.28 -1.00
C ARG A 188 -9.54 15.50 -1.27
N CYS A 189 -8.23 15.34 -1.14
CA CYS A 189 -7.29 16.44 -1.30
C CYS A 189 -7.32 17.03 -2.72
N ARG A 190 -7.58 16.19 -3.73
CA ARG A 190 -7.61 16.60 -5.13
C ARG A 190 -8.98 17.13 -5.58
N PHE A 191 -10.07 16.49 -5.17
CA PHE A 191 -11.41 16.76 -5.69
C PHE A 191 -12.40 17.31 -4.65
N GLY A 192 -11.97 17.52 -3.41
CA GLY A 192 -12.77 18.16 -2.37
C GLY A 192 -13.86 17.28 -1.73
N ASP A 193 -13.74 15.94 -1.79
CA ASP A 193 -14.71 15.02 -1.18
C ASP A 193 -14.76 15.19 0.34
N ARG A 194 -15.95 15.54 0.86
CA ARG A 194 -16.16 15.79 2.28
C ARG A 194 -16.45 14.53 3.11
N SER A 195 -16.63 13.39 2.46
CA SER A 195 -17.00 12.14 3.16
C SER A 195 -15.82 11.42 3.83
N PHE A 196 -14.58 11.77 3.49
CA PHE A 196 -13.37 11.12 4.02
C PHE A 196 -13.35 10.99 5.55
N PRO A 197 -13.62 12.05 6.37
CA PRO A 197 -13.53 11.94 7.83
C PRO A 197 -14.48 10.88 8.39
N MET A 198 -15.70 10.80 7.84
CA MET A 198 -16.67 9.80 8.24
C MET A 198 -16.16 8.37 8.00
N PHE A 199 -15.72 8.07 6.76
CA PHE A 199 -15.22 6.74 6.43
C PHE A 199 -13.93 6.40 7.20
N TYR A 200 -13.07 7.40 7.43
CA TYR A 200 -11.88 7.26 8.25
C TYR A 200 -12.21 6.78 9.67
N VAL A 201 -13.11 7.49 10.37
CA VAL A 201 -13.50 7.15 11.74
C VAL A 201 -14.19 5.78 11.80
N LEU A 202 -15.06 5.46 10.83
CA LEU A 202 -15.77 4.18 10.78
C LEU A 202 -14.84 2.98 10.60
N VAL A 203 -13.72 3.13 9.92
CA VAL A 203 -12.78 2.03 9.65
C VAL A 203 -11.83 1.75 10.80
N LEU A 204 -11.51 2.75 11.62
CA LEU A 204 -10.51 2.61 12.70
C LEU A 204 -10.81 1.45 13.67
N PRO A 205 -12.06 1.21 14.13
CA PRO A 205 -12.35 0.06 15.00
C PRO A 205 -12.04 -1.29 14.34
N VAL A 206 -12.29 -1.42 13.04
CA VAL A 206 -12.00 -2.67 12.30
C VAL A 206 -10.49 -2.90 12.17
N ILE A 207 -9.72 -1.85 11.86
CA ILE A 207 -8.25 -1.91 11.85
C ILE A 207 -7.72 -2.25 13.25
N ALA A 208 -8.23 -1.61 14.30
CA ALA A 208 -7.83 -1.89 15.68
C ALA A 208 -8.14 -3.33 16.08
N ALA A 209 -9.30 -3.87 15.69
CA ALA A 209 -9.69 -5.26 15.97
C ALA A 209 -8.76 -6.29 15.30
N SER A 210 -8.11 -5.94 14.18
CA SER A 210 -7.10 -6.78 13.53
C SER A 210 -5.82 -6.93 14.35
N LYS A 211 -5.54 -6.00 15.26
CA LYS A 211 -4.32 -5.92 16.09
C LYS A 211 -3.03 -5.97 15.27
N SER A 212 -3.04 -5.40 14.06
CA SER A 212 -1.88 -5.30 13.19
C SER A 212 -1.03 -4.07 13.56
N THR A 213 0.01 -4.27 14.36
CA THR A 213 0.84 -3.16 14.88
C THR A 213 1.58 -2.38 13.80
N GLY A 214 2.06 -3.03 12.74
CA GLY A 214 2.70 -2.34 11.61
C GLY A 214 1.74 -1.40 10.88
N ILE A 215 0.51 -1.88 10.60
CA ILE A 215 -0.52 -1.04 9.97
C ILE A 215 -0.95 0.10 10.89
N LEU A 216 -1.10 -0.16 12.19
CA LEU A 216 -1.47 0.89 13.13
C LEU A 216 -0.41 1.99 13.24
N LEU A 217 0.87 1.64 13.17
CA LEU A 217 1.93 2.62 13.09
C LEU A 217 1.82 3.46 11.79
N GLY A 218 1.58 2.80 10.67
CA GLY A 218 1.34 3.49 9.38
C GLY A 218 0.13 4.43 9.45
N VAL A 219 -0.99 3.98 10.03
CA VAL A 219 -2.20 4.80 10.24
C VAL A 219 -1.91 5.97 11.18
N LEU A 220 -1.17 5.76 12.27
CA LEU A 220 -0.81 6.82 13.21
C LEU A 220 0.02 7.91 12.56
N ILE A 221 1.11 7.53 11.89
CA ILE A 221 2.00 8.48 11.18
C ILE A 221 1.23 9.22 10.10
N PHE A 222 0.45 8.50 9.29
CA PHE A 222 -0.42 9.11 8.29
C PHE A 222 -1.39 10.12 8.92
N THR A 223 -2.04 9.76 10.04
CA THR A 223 -3.02 10.62 10.72
C THR A 223 -2.38 11.92 11.19
N VAL A 224 -1.25 11.81 11.89
CA VAL A 224 -0.51 12.98 12.38
C VAL A 224 -0.16 13.90 11.22
N LEU A 225 0.41 13.37 10.15
CA LEU A 225 0.81 14.16 8.98
C LEU A 225 -0.40 14.74 8.24
N ALA A 226 -1.51 13.99 8.11
CA ALA A 226 -2.73 14.47 7.46
C ALA A 226 -3.41 15.58 8.26
N VAL A 227 -3.41 15.50 9.59
CA VAL A 227 -3.89 16.56 10.48
C VAL A 227 -3.01 17.80 10.36
N LEU A 228 -1.69 17.66 10.42
CA LEU A 228 -0.75 18.76 10.23
C LEU A 228 -0.93 19.43 8.86
N HIS A 229 -1.08 18.65 7.80
CA HIS A 229 -1.37 19.16 6.47
C HIS A 229 -2.70 19.94 6.41
N ALA A 230 -3.77 19.41 7.05
CA ALA A 230 -5.07 20.07 7.10
C ALA A 230 -4.99 21.41 7.87
N LEU A 231 -4.35 21.40 9.03
CA LEU A 231 -4.09 22.62 9.83
C LEU A 231 -3.28 23.63 9.02
N TYR A 232 -2.19 23.21 8.38
CA TYR A 232 -1.37 24.09 7.51
C TYR A 232 -2.24 24.76 6.44
N ARG A 233 -3.08 24.01 5.74
CA ARG A 233 -3.98 24.60 4.72
C ARG A 233 -4.95 25.62 5.29
N VAL A 234 -5.51 25.37 6.47
CA VAL A 234 -6.41 26.31 7.15
C VAL A 234 -5.65 27.56 7.60
N GLY A 235 -4.48 27.39 8.17
CA GLY A 235 -3.65 28.50 8.62
C GLY A 235 -3.16 29.40 7.48
N CYS A 236 -2.71 28.82 6.37
CA CYS A 236 -2.33 29.61 5.19
C CYS A 236 -3.52 30.41 4.63
N ARG A 237 -4.74 29.84 4.67
CA ARG A 237 -5.95 30.58 4.23
C ARG A 237 -6.33 31.74 5.17
N ASN A 238 -6.06 31.59 6.45
CA ASN A 238 -6.45 32.55 7.49
C ASN A 238 -5.29 33.50 7.86
N GLY A 239 -4.16 33.48 7.15
CA GLY A 239 -3.00 34.32 7.45
C GLY A 239 -2.34 34.02 8.80
N ALA A 240 -2.46 32.78 9.29
CA ALA A 240 -1.87 32.40 10.58
C ALA A 240 -0.34 32.57 10.55
N SER A 241 0.19 33.18 11.61
CA SER A 241 1.63 33.43 11.74
C SER A 241 2.40 32.12 11.92
N MET A 242 3.67 32.10 11.51
CA MET A 242 4.59 30.97 11.72
C MET A 242 4.62 30.52 13.21
N LYS A 243 4.46 31.45 14.15
CA LYS A 243 4.44 31.18 15.60
C LYS A 243 3.31 30.23 16.00
N VAL A 244 2.12 30.35 15.40
CA VAL A 244 0.97 29.46 15.65
C VAL A 244 1.29 28.03 15.18
N TRP A 245 2.00 27.90 14.08
CA TRP A 245 2.45 26.60 13.56
C TRP A 245 3.47 25.92 14.47
N ILE A 246 4.47 26.68 14.91
CA ILE A 246 5.50 26.17 15.85
C ILE A 246 4.82 25.74 17.15
N LEU A 247 3.94 26.55 17.70
CA LEU A 247 3.22 26.23 18.94
C LEU A 247 2.33 25.00 18.78
N GLY A 248 1.54 24.92 17.71
CA GLY A 248 0.67 23.76 17.43
C GLY A 248 1.47 22.46 17.25
N SER A 249 2.61 22.52 16.56
CA SER A 249 3.51 21.37 16.42
C SER A 249 4.14 20.97 17.74
N ALA A 250 4.58 21.94 18.56
CA ALA A 250 5.14 21.68 19.89
C ALA A 250 4.10 21.01 20.81
N ILE A 251 2.87 21.51 20.83
CA ILE A 251 1.76 20.88 21.58
C ILE A 251 1.52 19.45 21.08
N GLY A 252 1.49 19.22 19.77
CA GLY A 252 1.34 17.89 19.19
C GLY A 252 2.45 16.92 19.64
N VAL A 253 3.69 17.34 19.65
CA VAL A 253 4.84 16.56 20.15
C VAL A 253 4.70 16.24 21.63
N VAL A 254 4.29 17.21 22.43
CA VAL A 254 4.09 17.00 23.88
C VAL A 254 2.96 16.01 24.13
N LEU A 255 1.81 16.17 23.45
CA LEU A 255 0.68 15.24 23.58
C LEU A 255 1.05 13.82 23.13
N PHE A 256 1.83 13.70 22.08
CA PHE A 256 2.34 12.40 21.62
C PHE A 256 3.32 11.78 22.63
N GLY A 257 4.20 12.59 23.22
CA GLY A 257 5.11 12.15 24.29
C GLY A 257 4.35 11.67 25.53
N LEU A 258 3.32 12.41 25.96
CA LEU A 258 2.43 12.01 27.05
C LEU A 258 1.66 10.73 26.75
N PHE A 259 1.19 10.57 25.51
CA PHE A 259 0.56 9.33 25.07
C PHE A 259 1.52 8.15 25.12
N LEU A 260 2.76 8.28 24.61
CA LEU A 260 3.79 7.25 24.69
C LEU A 260 4.13 6.91 26.14
N TRP A 261 4.24 7.90 27.01
CA TRP A 261 4.46 7.69 28.42
C TRP A 261 3.31 6.93 29.09
N TRP A 262 2.08 7.28 28.77
CA TRP A 262 0.87 6.62 29.30
C TRP A 262 0.76 5.15 28.87
N ILE A 263 1.16 4.82 27.63
CA ILE A 263 1.13 3.44 27.12
C ILE A 263 2.43 2.66 27.44
N TRP A 264 3.42 3.31 28.11
CA TRP A 264 4.68 2.63 28.43
C TRP A 264 4.41 1.41 29.31
N PRO A 265 4.98 0.21 28.98
CA PRO A 265 4.75 -0.98 29.77
C PRO A 265 5.35 -0.83 31.17
N ALA A 266 4.69 -1.39 32.18
CA ALA A 266 5.25 -1.49 33.52
C ALA A 266 6.56 -2.32 33.50
N ALA A 267 7.41 -2.14 34.49
CA ALA A 267 8.70 -2.85 34.56
C ALA A 267 8.55 -4.39 34.67
N ASP A 268 7.43 -4.84 35.24
CA ASP A 268 7.04 -6.24 35.43
C ASP A 268 6.09 -6.75 34.30
N PHE A 269 6.01 -6.03 33.17
CA PHE A 269 5.15 -6.39 32.07
C PHE A 269 5.48 -7.78 31.50
N ASP A 270 4.55 -8.74 31.68
CA ASP A 270 4.64 -10.06 31.06
C ASP A 270 3.41 -10.30 30.15
N VAL A 271 3.69 -10.48 28.87
CA VAL A 271 2.68 -10.77 27.83
C VAL A 271 1.82 -12.00 28.14
N LYS A 272 2.37 -12.97 28.89
CA LYS A 272 1.67 -14.23 29.21
C LYS A 272 0.61 -14.09 30.30
N THR A 273 0.73 -13.05 31.12
CA THR A 273 -0.13 -12.83 32.29
C THR A 273 -1.21 -11.78 32.06
N VAL A 274 -1.13 -11.03 30.95
CA VAL A 274 -2.02 -9.90 30.67
C VAL A 274 -3.08 -10.26 29.61
N ASP A 275 -4.31 -9.78 29.78
CA ASP A 275 -5.35 -9.91 28.78
C ASP A 275 -4.90 -9.31 27.44
N TYR A 276 -4.90 -10.13 26.39
CA TYR A 276 -4.37 -9.75 25.09
C TYR A 276 -5.32 -8.86 24.31
N ASN A 277 -5.20 -7.57 24.53
CA ASN A 277 -5.92 -6.53 23.79
C ASN A 277 -4.98 -5.71 22.90
N MET A 278 -5.50 -4.66 22.26
CA MET A 278 -4.71 -3.80 21.37
C MET A 278 -3.60 -3.04 22.12
N LEU A 279 -3.91 -2.54 23.31
CA LEU A 279 -2.95 -1.78 24.13
C LEU A 279 -1.79 -2.68 24.57
N THR A 280 -2.09 -3.86 25.13
CA THR A 280 -1.07 -4.82 25.57
C THR A 280 -0.19 -5.29 24.42
N ARG A 281 -0.73 -5.38 23.19
CA ARG A 281 0.09 -5.68 22.01
C ARG A 281 1.05 -4.55 21.63
N ILE A 282 0.64 -3.30 21.76
CA ILE A 282 1.54 -2.16 21.57
C ILE A 282 2.61 -2.15 22.68
N GLN A 283 2.21 -2.36 23.93
CA GLN A 283 3.10 -2.44 25.07
C GLN A 283 4.13 -3.58 24.90
N GLU A 284 3.73 -4.75 24.41
CA GLU A 284 4.64 -5.85 24.06
C GLU A 284 5.73 -5.40 23.08
N LYS A 285 5.35 -4.67 22.04
CA LYS A 285 6.33 -4.18 21.05
C LYS A 285 7.27 -3.12 21.62
N ILE A 286 6.73 -2.20 22.41
CA ILE A 286 7.55 -1.20 23.13
C ILE A 286 8.51 -1.91 24.08
N TRP A 287 8.03 -2.88 24.84
CA TRP A 287 8.84 -3.64 25.79
C TRP A 287 9.99 -4.39 25.08
N LYS A 288 9.70 -5.06 23.97
CA LYS A 288 10.71 -5.73 23.14
C LYS A 288 11.79 -4.77 22.64
N VAL A 289 11.40 -3.57 22.20
CA VAL A 289 12.35 -2.55 21.76
C VAL A 289 13.15 -1.99 22.93
N ALA A 290 12.52 -1.77 24.09
CA ALA A 290 13.17 -1.23 25.27
C ALA A 290 14.22 -2.20 25.85
N HIS A 291 13.95 -3.51 25.84
CA HIS A 291 14.84 -4.53 26.42
C HIS A 291 15.77 -5.20 25.40
N GLY A 292 15.30 -5.40 24.18
CA GLY A 292 16.09 -5.99 23.09
C GLY A 292 16.81 -4.97 22.20
N GLY A 293 16.50 -3.69 22.36
CA GLY A 293 16.99 -2.61 21.55
C GLY A 293 16.60 -2.74 20.06
N LEU A 294 17.28 -1.99 19.21
CA LEU A 294 17.12 -2.08 17.75
C LEU A 294 17.52 -3.45 17.20
N LEU A 295 18.45 -4.14 17.88
CA LEU A 295 18.86 -5.49 17.49
C LEU A 295 17.71 -6.49 17.62
N GLY A 296 16.94 -6.43 18.72
CA GLY A 296 15.78 -7.30 18.91
C GLY A 296 14.73 -7.10 17.82
N LEU A 297 14.48 -5.85 17.41
CA LEU A 297 13.58 -5.54 16.29
C LEU A 297 14.12 -6.08 14.96
N PHE A 298 15.42 -5.95 14.73
CA PHE A 298 16.12 -6.43 13.54
C PHE A 298 15.98 -7.97 13.40
N LEU A 299 16.22 -8.68 14.49
CA LEU A 299 16.07 -10.15 14.56
C LEU A 299 14.61 -10.59 14.38
N ASP A 300 13.67 -9.93 15.07
CA ASP A 300 12.21 -10.24 14.97
C ASP A 300 11.67 -10.11 13.53
N ARG A 301 12.37 -9.37 12.67
CA ARG A 301 12.01 -9.16 11.25
C ARG A 301 12.80 -10.01 10.28
N GLY A 302 13.65 -10.89 10.75
CA GLY A 302 14.51 -11.74 9.91
C GLY A 302 15.55 -10.96 9.10
N MET A 303 15.86 -9.70 9.50
CA MET A 303 16.83 -8.85 8.82
C MET A 303 18.28 -9.32 9.05
N GLU A 304 18.51 -10.21 10.00
CA GLU A 304 19.81 -10.87 10.25
C GLU A 304 20.34 -11.59 9.00
N LYS A 305 19.45 -12.01 8.08
CA LYS A 305 19.84 -12.62 6.82
C LYS A 305 20.74 -11.73 5.96
N LEU A 306 20.58 -10.40 6.08
CA LEU A 306 21.41 -9.43 5.37
C LEU A 306 22.88 -9.50 5.83
N VAL A 307 23.09 -9.82 7.10
CA VAL A 307 24.43 -9.92 7.70
C VAL A 307 25.00 -11.34 7.57
N LEU A 308 24.16 -12.36 7.79
CA LEU A 308 24.57 -13.76 7.75
C LEU A 308 24.85 -14.26 6.32
N TYR A 309 24.20 -13.66 5.32
CA TYR A 309 24.30 -14.05 3.92
C TYR A 309 24.54 -12.85 2.99
N PRO A 310 25.63 -12.06 3.23
CA PRO A 310 25.85 -10.78 2.55
C PRO A 310 26.03 -10.89 1.02
N GLN A 311 26.42 -12.06 0.52
CA GLN A 311 26.55 -12.34 -0.91
C GLN A 311 25.25 -12.07 -1.69
N TYR A 312 24.10 -12.29 -1.07
CA TYR A 312 22.80 -12.07 -1.72
C TYR A 312 22.44 -10.58 -1.88
N LEU A 313 23.15 -9.69 -1.18
CA LEU A 313 23.03 -8.26 -1.45
C LEU A 313 23.56 -7.87 -2.83
N LEU A 314 24.46 -8.66 -3.41
CA LEU A 314 25.01 -8.41 -4.75
C LEU A 314 24.14 -9.01 -5.85
N TYR A 315 23.88 -10.32 -5.80
CA TYR A 315 23.23 -11.04 -6.91
C TYR A 315 21.82 -11.54 -6.61
N GLY A 316 21.30 -11.27 -5.43
CA GLY A 316 19.98 -11.68 -5.00
C GLY A 316 19.88 -13.14 -4.59
N ALA A 317 18.94 -13.44 -3.69
CA ALA A 317 18.66 -14.79 -3.22
C ALA A 317 17.51 -15.47 -3.97
N GLY A 318 16.78 -14.74 -4.78
CA GLY A 318 15.47 -15.13 -5.28
C GLY A 318 14.38 -15.05 -4.19
N GLU A 319 13.16 -14.80 -4.58
CA GLU A 319 12.03 -14.67 -3.67
C GLU A 319 11.32 -16.02 -3.52
N GLY A 320 11.62 -16.74 -2.45
CA GLY A 320 11.08 -18.07 -2.14
C GLY A 320 12.09 -18.96 -1.43
N GLY A 321 11.65 -20.13 -0.93
CA GLY A 321 12.52 -21.12 -0.30
C GLY A 321 13.35 -20.57 0.87
N PHE A 322 12.75 -19.74 1.73
CA PHE A 322 13.45 -19.07 2.83
C PHE A 322 13.94 -20.03 3.93
N ASP A 323 13.37 -21.24 3.98
CA ASP A 323 13.80 -22.33 4.87
C ASP A 323 15.26 -22.78 4.67
N ARG A 324 15.86 -22.45 3.52
CA ARG A 324 17.29 -22.73 3.24
C ARG A 324 18.27 -21.88 4.05
N PHE A 325 17.79 -20.80 4.68
CA PHE A 325 18.64 -19.90 5.47
C PHE A 325 18.68 -20.34 6.94
N THR A 326 19.29 -21.51 7.19
CA THR A 326 19.28 -22.22 8.45
C THR A 326 20.09 -21.57 9.58
N LEU A 327 21.01 -20.65 9.25
CA LEU A 327 21.74 -19.87 10.25
C LEU A 327 20.92 -18.73 10.84
N ALA A 328 19.84 -18.32 10.18
CA ALA A 328 18.98 -17.27 10.68
C ALA A 328 18.01 -17.82 11.73
N SER A 329 17.75 -17.05 12.79
CA SER A 329 16.78 -17.39 13.83
C SER A 329 15.35 -17.46 13.28
N GLN A 330 15.08 -16.64 12.25
CA GLN A 330 13.79 -16.61 11.55
C GLN A 330 13.91 -17.31 10.20
N VAL A 331 13.23 -18.43 10.05
CA VAL A 331 13.18 -19.23 8.79
C VAL A 331 12.30 -18.57 7.72
N ASN A 332 11.48 -17.57 8.09
CA ASN A 332 10.53 -16.90 7.21
C ASN A 332 11.21 -15.79 6.37
N GLU A 333 10.42 -15.15 5.50
CA GLU A 333 10.85 -13.99 4.73
C GLU A 333 11.26 -12.79 5.62
N ILE A 334 12.04 -11.86 5.05
CA ILE A 334 12.36 -10.61 5.71
C ILE A 334 11.12 -9.72 5.75
N HIS A 335 10.61 -9.40 6.94
CA HIS A 335 9.41 -8.59 7.13
C HIS A 335 9.69 -7.07 7.06
N CYS A 336 10.33 -6.64 5.98
CA CYS A 336 10.53 -5.25 5.60
C CYS A 336 10.59 -5.18 4.08
N CYS A 337 9.72 -4.39 3.44
CA CYS A 337 9.60 -4.34 1.99
C CYS A 337 10.95 -4.06 1.30
N LEU A 338 11.64 -3.01 1.71
CA LEU A 338 12.90 -2.60 1.08
C LEU A 338 13.99 -3.67 1.23
N PHE A 339 14.20 -4.14 2.46
CA PHE A 339 15.25 -5.13 2.73
C PHE A 339 14.92 -6.50 2.16
N SER A 340 13.64 -6.85 2.08
CA SER A 340 13.19 -8.06 1.39
C SER A 340 13.52 -8.00 -0.10
N VAL A 341 13.19 -6.90 -0.78
CA VAL A 341 13.52 -6.71 -2.20
C VAL A 341 15.03 -6.75 -2.43
N MET A 342 15.79 -6.04 -1.58
CA MET A 342 17.25 -5.99 -1.68
C MET A 342 17.91 -7.36 -1.49
N PHE A 343 17.44 -8.14 -0.53
CA PHE A 343 17.97 -9.50 -0.30
C PHE A 343 17.59 -10.47 -1.41
N CYS A 344 16.32 -10.40 -1.88
CA CYS A 344 15.81 -11.31 -2.88
C CYS A 344 16.40 -11.04 -4.29
N TYR A 345 16.64 -9.77 -4.63
CA TYR A 345 17.00 -9.39 -6.01
C TYR A 345 18.37 -8.71 -6.15
N GLY A 346 18.99 -8.36 -5.03
CA GLY A 346 20.28 -7.69 -5.00
C GLY A 346 20.20 -6.18 -5.14
N LEU A 347 21.34 -5.51 -4.95
CA LEU A 347 21.43 -4.05 -4.86
C LEU A 347 21.09 -3.35 -6.19
N ILE A 348 21.61 -3.86 -7.31
CA ILE A 348 21.43 -3.21 -8.63
C ILE A 348 19.97 -3.16 -9.05
N PRO A 349 19.20 -4.27 -9.06
CA PRO A 349 17.77 -4.23 -9.35
C PRO A 349 16.99 -3.36 -8.36
N THR A 350 17.34 -3.42 -7.08
CA THR A 350 16.70 -2.59 -6.05
C THR A 350 16.93 -1.10 -6.32
N LEU A 351 18.12 -0.69 -6.70
CA LEU A 351 18.41 0.69 -7.11
C LEU A 351 17.60 1.11 -8.35
N CYS A 352 17.46 0.22 -9.35
CA CYS A 352 16.60 0.49 -10.51
C CYS A 352 15.16 0.78 -10.06
N LEU A 353 14.61 -0.04 -9.16
CA LEU A 353 13.26 0.15 -8.60
C LEU A 353 13.15 1.47 -7.81
N LEU A 354 14.12 1.77 -6.94
CA LEU A 354 14.12 2.98 -6.12
C LEU A 354 14.27 4.26 -6.96
N VAL A 355 15.14 4.25 -7.96
CA VAL A 355 15.30 5.39 -8.88
C VAL A 355 14.03 5.61 -9.69
N TRP A 356 13.39 4.54 -10.17
CA TRP A 356 12.10 4.62 -10.84
C TRP A 356 11.05 5.23 -9.91
N LEU A 357 10.91 4.72 -8.70
CA LEU A 357 9.96 5.22 -7.71
C LEU A 357 10.24 6.68 -7.35
N GLY A 358 11.51 7.04 -7.12
CA GLY A 358 11.91 8.41 -6.85
C GLY A 358 11.54 9.38 -7.98
N ARG A 359 11.66 8.95 -9.25
CA ARG A 359 11.21 9.74 -10.40
C ARG A 359 9.68 9.94 -10.39
N LYS A 360 8.90 8.93 -10.01
CA LYS A 360 7.43 9.01 -9.89
C LYS A 360 7.00 9.93 -8.74
N LEU A 361 7.72 9.87 -7.64
CA LEU A 361 7.44 10.68 -6.44
C LEU A 361 8.09 12.07 -6.45
N ARG A 362 8.91 12.37 -7.44
CA ARG A 362 9.65 13.66 -7.54
C ARG A 362 8.79 14.92 -7.34
N TYR A 363 7.55 14.81 -7.72
CA TYR A 363 6.59 15.89 -7.69
C TYR A 363 5.41 15.63 -6.75
N ALA A 364 5.62 14.77 -5.76
CA ALA A 364 4.59 14.50 -4.76
C ALA A 364 4.21 15.81 -4.04
N ASP A 365 2.93 16.11 -4.00
CA ASP A 365 2.40 17.17 -3.17
C ASP A 365 2.36 16.75 -1.68
N ALA A 366 2.01 17.68 -0.79
CA ALA A 366 1.97 17.41 0.64
C ALA A 366 0.99 16.27 1.00
N ALA A 367 -0.12 16.11 0.29
CA ALA A 367 -1.06 15.03 0.51
C ALA A 367 -0.44 13.67 0.14
N MET A 368 0.27 13.62 -0.99
CA MET A 368 0.99 12.43 -1.42
C MET A 368 2.14 12.11 -0.46
N ALA A 369 2.87 13.13 0.02
CA ALA A 369 3.93 12.95 1.02
C ALA A 369 3.39 12.32 2.32
N CYS A 370 2.28 12.81 2.87
CA CYS A 370 1.62 12.22 4.03
C CYS A 370 1.26 10.74 3.80
N THR A 371 0.73 10.43 2.62
CA THR A 371 0.32 9.09 2.22
C THR A 371 1.53 8.15 2.12
N VAL A 372 2.60 8.59 1.43
CA VAL A 372 3.82 7.80 1.25
C VAL A 372 4.52 7.55 2.58
N MET A 373 4.59 8.55 3.47
CA MET A 373 5.22 8.37 4.78
C MET A 373 4.47 7.36 5.64
N GLY A 374 3.12 7.39 5.66
CA GLY A 374 2.32 6.37 6.35
C GLY A 374 2.55 4.97 5.77
N LEU A 375 2.61 4.86 4.44
CA LEU A 375 2.85 3.61 3.74
C LEU A 375 4.27 3.07 3.96
N LEU A 376 5.29 3.92 3.97
CA LEU A 376 6.68 3.54 4.25
C LEU A 376 6.84 3.05 5.70
N ALA A 377 6.19 3.71 6.66
CA ALA A 377 6.23 3.30 8.07
C ALA A 377 5.64 1.89 8.25
N GLU A 378 4.54 1.58 7.59
CA GLU A 378 3.94 0.24 7.57
C GLU A 378 4.86 -0.76 6.86
N SER A 379 5.41 -0.41 5.71
CA SER A 379 6.27 -1.25 4.88
C SER A 379 7.59 -1.64 5.55
N PHE A 380 7.98 -0.95 6.62
CA PHE A 380 9.12 -1.34 7.44
C PHE A 380 8.83 -2.59 8.28
N PHE A 381 7.56 -2.91 8.51
CA PHE A 381 7.12 -4.02 9.36
C PHE A 381 6.42 -5.15 8.61
N LEU A 382 5.98 -4.92 7.37
CA LEU A 382 5.21 -5.88 6.58
C LEU A 382 5.71 -5.91 5.14
N VAL A 383 5.47 -7.05 4.46
CA VAL A 383 5.83 -7.25 3.06
C VAL A 383 4.58 -7.10 2.19
N ASN A 384 4.29 -5.88 1.75
CA ASN A 384 3.07 -5.55 1.01
C ASN A 384 3.31 -5.17 -0.46
N TYR A 385 4.56 -5.14 -0.94
CA TYR A 385 4.88 -4.82 -2.33
C TYR A 385 4.32 -5.83 -3.35
N ARG A 386 3.88 -7.02 -2.90
CA ARG A 386 3.18 -8.01 -3.74
C ARG A 386 1.73 -7.61 -4.04
N GLN A 387 1.21 -6.57 -3.37
CA GLN A 387 -0.17 -6.13 -3.53
C GLN A 387 -0.26 -5.00 -4.56
N PRO A 388 -1.07 -5.14 -5.62
CA PRO A 388 -1.21 -4.11 -6.66
C PRO A 388 -1.63 -2.74 -6.13
N MET A 389 -2.46 -2.70 -5.08
CA MET A 389 -2.94 -1.45 -4.49
C MET A 389 -1.83 -0.62 -3.85
N PHE A 390 -0.78 -1.27 -3.35
CA PHE A 390 0.43 -0.60 -2.87
C PHE A 390 1.02 0.31 -3.97
N TRP A 391 1.20 -0.24 -5.16
CA TRP A 391 1.75 0.48 -6.30
C TRP A 391 0.80 1.55 -6.84
N MET A 392 -0.50 1.27 -6.89
CA MET A 392 -1.50 2.25 -7.32
C MET A 392 -1.45 3.52 -6.46
N ILE A 393 -1.28 3.38 -5.14
CA ILE A 393 -1.16 4.53 -4.24
C ILE A 393 0.13 5.30 -4.50
N LEU A 394 1.27 4.62 -4.62
CA LEU A 394 2.55 5.26 -4.90
C LEU A 394 2.55 6.03 -6.23
N LEU A 395 1.77 5.57 -7.20
CA LEU A 395 1.67 6.20 -8.53
C LEU A 395 0.55 7.23 -8.64
N TYR A 396 -0.37 7.29 -7.65
CA TYR A 396 -1.53 8.18 -7.72
C TYR A 396 -1.15 9.64 -8.00
N GLY A 397 -0.14 10.15 -7.32
CA GLY A 397 0.34 11.52 -7.49
C GLY A 397 0.90 11.81 -8.90
N SER A 398 1.61 10.85 -9.50
CA SER A 398 2.20 11.03 -10.83
C SER A 398 1.14 11.07 -11.94
N VAL A 399 0.05 10.31 -11.77
CA VAL A 399 -1.04 10.22 -12.74
C VAL A 399 -1.95 11.44 -12.69
N VAL A 400 -2.32 11.88 -11.48
CA VAL A 400 -3.26 12.99 -11.29
C VAL A 400 -2.68 14.34 -11.71
N ARG A 401 -1.35 14.45 -11.81
CA ARG A 401 -0.69 15.67 -12.25
C ARG A 401 -0.80 15.93 -13.76
N MET A 402 -0.89 14.88 -14.57
CA MET A 402 -1.00 15.01 -16.03
C MET A 402 -2.23 15.82 -16.45
N ASP A 403 -3.32 15.77 -15.66
CA ASP A 403 -4.54 16.56 -15.91
C ASP A 403 -4.44 18.04 -15.46
N GLY A 404 -3.48 18.39 -14.60
CA GLY A 404 -3.40 19.72 -14.00
C GLY A 404 -2.54 20.74 -14.75
N ASP A 405 -1.61 20.30 -15.59
CA ASP A 405 -0.72 21.22 -16.33
C ASP A 405 -1.38 21.81 -17.60
N GLY A 406 -2.45 21.20 -18.09
CA GLY A 406 -3.25 21.76 -19.20
C GLY A 406 -4.09 22.99 -18.83
N ASP A 407 -4.40 23.17 -17.54
CA ASP A 407 -5.31 24.24 -17.07
C ASP A 407 -4.56 25.39 -16.36
N ARG A 408 -3.24 25.27 -16.17
CA ARG A 408 -2.41 26.32 -15.53
C ARG A 408 -1.88 27.40 -16.47
N THR A 409 -2.19 27.33 -17.77
CA THR A 409 -1.79 28.36 -18.73
C THR A 409 -2.70 29.60 -18.74
N SER A 410 -3.68 29.69 -17.82
CA SER A 410 -4.63 30.81 -17.76
C SER A 410 -4.71 31.50 -16.37
N ILE A 411 -3.63 31.56 -15.60
CA ILE A 411 -3.58 32.51 -14.50
C ILE A 411 -2.81 33.77 -15.00
N PRO A 412 -3.48 34.91 -15.25
CA PRO A 412 -2.76 36.13 -15.53
C PRO A 412 -1.94 36.52 -14.30
N VAL A 413 -0.66 36.71 -14.51
CA VAL A 413 0.21 37.39 -13.56
C VAL A 413 -0.36 38.80 -13.44
N ALA A 414 -0.98 39.11 -12.32
CA ALA A 414 -1.33 40.48 -11.99
C ALA A 414 -0.03 41.22 -11.71
N GLU A 415 0.19 42.27 -12.48
CA GLU A 415 1.23 43.29 -12.32
C GLU A 415 1.20 43.94 -10.92
#